data_c34f0f091a854825f6bdb6a636f81402
#
_entry.id   c34f0f091a854825f6bdb6a636f81402
#
_cell.length_a   1.000
_cell.length_b   1.000
_cell.length_c   1.000
_cell.angle_alpha   90.00
_cell.angle_beta   90.00
_cell.angle_gamma   90.00
#
_symmetry.space_group_name_H-M   'P 1'
#
loop_
_entity.id
_entity.type
_entity.pdbx_description
1 polymer ?
#
loop_
_entity_poly.entity_id
_entity_poly.type
_entity_poly.pdbx_seq_one_letter_code
_entity_poly.pdbx_strand_id
1 'polypeptide(L)'
;MIERNPGPGAGSLRSTRFGATVAVGLTAAVLVTAVEAQVLPGPADPGRVDERLQSPVRPTSRPPLELQSEDLAPPPAQAGIIKFDFTDLVIEGGTIYPPGTFADLGAELKGQEISLLQIYELRDVITTRYRSDGYILSQAVIPAQRIEGGVVRIEIVEGYVSEAEITGASDDVAADIRGYLARILAERPLRASTLERTMLLLDDLPGIGARSVFRPAEGQRGASILAVVVDRTWLSGSLSIDNRGSKSIGPIQADLSAQASMMRHQLSLRTLAARPASELRLGDLGYTYWIGEQGTSLTTGVRRSWSSPGGRAKPLDIASLTTSLRAGFSHPLMRSRSQSLRLTGDFTLRDSGTDLFDGLPTNQRLNQDSLRILSGGLSWDFADRWGGSNVLGATVARGLDVLNASKPHQPLRTRRDGEVEFWKLNLTAQRDMAVGDGLFLTLAAEAQLADRPLLSSEEYGVGGKTFGQGFDPSTITGDQGWAVRGELSTLLLTEGPGDLSLTGFGFGDLGATWNYNPTPRAGWQSLGSAGIGIRGSMLSAASGSLTLAKPLADGAENGRDWRLFFTFSLRY
;
A
#
# COMPACT_ATOMS: atom_id res chain seq x y z
N MET A 1 -32.50 -82.37 -23.04
CA MET A 1 -33.54 -82.60 -24.06
C MET A 1 -33.61 -81.30 -24.83
N ILE A 2 -32.87 -81.24 -25.99
CA ILE A 2 -33.46 -81.41 -27.34
C ILE A 2 -34.40 -80.25 -27.63
N GLU A 3 -34.33 -79.37 -28.64
CA GLU A 3 -33.68 -79.34 -29.96
C GLU A 3 -33.92 -77.97 -30.60
N ARG A 4 -32.94 -77.42 -31.25
CA ARG A 4 -32.81 -77.07 -32.66
C ARG A 4 -33.52 -75.81 -33.22
N ASN A 5 -32.66 -75.02 -33.72
CA ASN A 5 -32.76 -74.06 -34.84
C ASN A 5 -33.45 -74.64 -36.14
N PRO A 6 -33.95 -73.76 -37.07
CA PRO A 6 -33.10 -73.06 -38.01
C PRO A 6 -33.62 -71.70 -38.49
N GLY A 7 -32.66 -70.85 -39.00
CA GLY A 7 -32.95 -69.75 -39.93
C GLY A 7 -33.18 -70.28 -41.39
N PRO A 8 -33.11 -69.49 -42.48
CA PRO A 8 -32.71 -68.08 -42.70
C PRO A 8 -33.67 -67.32 -43.64
N GLY A 9 -33.42 -66.05 -43.88
CA GLY A 9 -34.14 -65.31 -44.94
C GLY A 9 -33.54 -63.90 -45.20
N ALA A 10 -32.76 -63.80 -46.29
CA ALA A 10 -32.21 -62.55 -46.80
C ALA A 10 -33.30 -61.68 -47.50
N GLY A 11 -33.21 -60.39 -47.38
CA GLY A 11 -34.03 -59.41 -48.09
C GLY A 11 -33.44 -58.00 -48.06
N SER A 12 -32.99 -57.56 -49.19
CA SER A 12 -32.22 -56.40 -49.58
C SER A 12 -32.82 -55.02 -49.32
N LEU A 13 -31.92 -54.08 -49.09
CA LEU A 13 -31.85 -52.67 -49.52
C LEU A 13 -33.10 -51.79 -49.52
N ARG A 14 -33.08 -50.73 -48.72
CA ARG A 14 -33.24 -49.35 -49.22
C ARG A 14 -32.73 -48.35 -48.17
N SER A 15 -31.70 -47.61 -48.60
CA SER A 15 -31.18 -46.42 -47.97
C SER A 15 -32.22 -45.32 -47.93
N THR A 16 -32.50 -44.75 -46.79
CA THR A 16 -33.12 -43.43 -46.68
C THR A 16 -32.36 -42.58 -45.64
N ARG A 17 -31.86 -41.48 -46.16
CA ARG A 17 -31.22 -40.39 -45.45
C ARG A 17 -32.16 -39.81 -44.37
N PHE A 18 -31.99 -40.22 -43.13
CA PHE A 18 -32.59 -39.59 -41.98
C PHE A 18 -31.65 -39.71 -40.76
N GLY A 19 -30.50 -39.12 -40.88
CA GLY A 19 -29.49 -39.25 -39.80
C GLY A 19 -28.81 -37.96 -39.37
N ALA A 20 -29.04 -36.84 -40.06
CA ALA A 20 -28.27 -35.62 -39.81
C ALA A 20 -28.99 -34.54 -39.01
N THR A 21 -30.33 -34.58 -38.90
CA THR A 21 -31.11 -33.51 -38.26
C THR A 21 -31.41 -33.77 -36.77
N VAL A 22 -31.31 -35.03 -36.31
CA VAL A 22 -31.57 -35.37 -34.88
C VAL A 22 -30.33 -35.21 -34.02
N ALA A 23 -29.11 -35.35 -34.59
CA ALA A 23 -27.87 -35.18 -33.82
C ALA A 23 -27.55 -33.70 -33.48
N VAL A 24 -27.96 -32.75 -34.32
CA VAL A 24 -27.79 -31.32 -34.07
C VAL A 24 -28.81 -30.81 -33.02
N GLY A 25 -30.00 -31.37 -32.98
CA GLY A 25 -31.02 -31.02 -31.99
C GLY A 25 -30.69 -31.50 -30.56
N LEU A 26 -30.04 -32.67 -30.41
CA LEU A 26 -29.64 -33.18 -29.10
C LEU A 26 -28.39 -32.48 -28.52
N THR A 27 -27.47 -32.08 -29.36
CA THR A 27 -26.28 -31.29 -28.94
C THR A 27 -26.69 -29.88 -28.53
N ALA A 28 -27.64 -29.25 -29.21
CA ALA A 28 -28.17 -27.94 -28.82
C ALA A 28 -29.01 -28.00 -27.51
N ALA A 29 -29.78 -29.08 -27.29
CA ALA A 29 -30.57 -29.26 -26.06
C ALA A 29 -29.70 -29.56 -24.83
N VAL A 30 -28.57 -30.28 -24.99
CA VAL A 30 -27.60 -30.54 -23.90
C VAL A 30 -26.80 -29.29 -23.56
N LEU A 31 -26.53 -28.41 -24.54
CA LEU A 31 -25.88 -27.11 -24.30
C LEU A 31 -26.81 -26.12 -23.58
N VAL A 32 -28.10 -26.13 -23.85
CA VAL A 32 -29.04 -25.19 -23.17
C VAL A 32 -29.27 -25.55 -21.71
N THR A 33 -29.18 -26.83 -21.31
CA THR A 33 -29.27 -27.21 -19.88
C THR A 33 -27.93 -26.99 -19.12
N ALA A 34 -26.81 -26.87 -19.80
CA ALA A 34 -25.51 -26.57 -19.18
C ALA A 34 -25.25 -25.05 -18.96
N VAL A 35 -26.04 -24.16 -19.58
CA VAL A 35 -25.92 -22.70 -19.46
C VAL A 35 -26.42 -22.17 -18.10
N GLU A 36 -27.14 -22.98 -17.32
CA GLU A 36 -27.61 -22.52 -16.00
C GLU A 36 -26.53 -22.43 -14.91
N ALA A 37 -25.27 -22.79 -15.17
CA ALA A 37 -24.23 -22.88 -14.15
C ALA A 37 -22.84 -22.42 -14.56
N GLN A 38 -22.66 -21.57 -15.58
CA GLN A 38 -21.33 -21.08 -15.92
C GLN A 38 -21.11 -19.64 -15.48
N VAL A 39 -20.97 -19.47 -14.16
CA VAL A 39 -20.09 -18.43 -13.61
C VAL A 39 -18.69 -18.74 -14.11
N LEU A 40 -18.05 -17.80 -14.82
CA LEU A 40 -16.63 -17.94 -15.18
C LEU A 40 -15.85 -18.25 -13.90
N PRO A 41 -14.92 -19.23 -13.93
CA PRO A 41 -14.05 -19.45 -12.78
C PRO A 41 -13.40 -18.14 -12.34
N GLY A 42 -13.29 -17.88 -11.04
CA GLY A 42 -12.72 -16.65 -10.49
C GLY A 42 -11.41 -16.19 -11.17
N PRO A 43 -10.48 -17.12 -11.53
CA PRO A 43 -9.29 -16.78 -12.32
C PRO A 43 -9.56 -16.24 -13.73
N ALA A 44 -10.72 -16.50 -14.30
CA ALA A 44 -11.07 -16.08 -15.66
C ALA A 44 -12.00 -14.84 -15.70
N ASP A 45 -12.48 -14.38 -14.55
CA ASP A 45 -13.36 -13.21 -14.46
C ASP A 45 -12.55 -11.91 -14.69
N PRO A 46 -12.85 -11.14 -15.78
CA PRO A 46 -12.15 -9.89 -16.07
C PRO A 46 -12.50 -8.77 -15.11
N GLY A 47 -13.65 -8.83 -14.43
CA GLY A 47 -14.05 -7.88 -13.40
C GLY A 47 -13.13 -7.91 -12.17
N ARG A 48 -12.39 -9.02 -11.99
CA ARG A 48 -11.49 -9.26 -10.84
C ARG A 48 -10.01 -8.96 -11.14
N VAL A 49 -9.70 -8.41 -12.30
CA VAL A 49 -8.31 -8.03 -12.64
C VAL A 49 -7.75 -7.00 -11.65
N ASP A 50 -8.61 -6.21 -11.03
CA ASP A 50 -8.23 -5.21 -10.01
C ASP A 50 -7.52 -5.85 -8.81
N GLU A 51 -7.92 -7.03 -8.36
CA GLU A 51 -7.30 -7.76 -7.26
C GLU A 51 -5.83 -8.14 -7.59
N ARG A 52 -5.52 -8.41 -8.84
CA ARG A 52 -4.17 -8.77 -9.30
C ARG A 52 -3.22 -7.59 -9.31
N LEU A 53 -3.75 -6.38 -9.45
CA LEU A 53 -2.99 -5.14 -9.49
C LEU A 53 -2.72 -4.58 -8.09
N GLN A 54 -3.37 -5.10 -7.06
CA GLN A 54 -3.14 -4.69 -5.69
C GLN A 54 -1.75 -5.14 -5.26
N SER A 55 -0.95 -4.17 -4.86
CA SER A 55 0.32 -4.45 -4.17
C SER A 55 0.03 -4.55 -2.68
N PRO A 56 0.68 -5.48 -1.97
CA PRO A 56 0.58 -5.52 -0.52
C PRO A 56 0.93 -4.15 0.07
N VAL A 57 0.07 -3.64 0.93
CA VAL A 57 0.36 -2.43 1.69
C VAL A 57 1.52 -2.76 2.63
N ARG A 58 2.59 -1.96 2.60
CA ARG A 58 3.75 -2.14 3.48
C ARG A 58 3.85 -0.98 4.45
N PRO A 59 4.16 -1.25 5.72
CA PRO A 59 4.47 -0.20 6.66
C PRO A 59 5.64 0.64 6.17
N THR A 60 5.52 1.95 6.28
CA THR A 60 6.57 2.93 5.96
C THR A 60 7.06 3.68 7.19
N SER A 61 6.33 3.57 8.29
CA SER A 61 6.67 4.21 9.56
C SER A 61 7.98 3.67 10.13
N ARG A 62 8.73 4.55 10.73
CA ARG A 62 10.00 4.28 11.40
C ARG A 62 9.96 4.88 12.81
N PRO A 63 10.74 4.38 13.77
CA PRO A 63 10.88 5.04 15.07
C PRO A 63 11.19 6.53 14.91
N PRO A 64 10.77 7.37 15.87
CA PRO A 64 11.17 8.77 15.90
C PRO A 64 12.69 8.90 15.84
N LEU A 65 13.18 9.99 15.25
CA LEU A 65 14.61 10.32 15.33
C LEU A 65 14.94 10.59 16.81
N GLU A 66 15.82 9.79 17.37
CA GLU A 66 16.49 10.16 18.62
C GLU A 66 17.48 11.27 18.28
N LEU A 67 17.16 12.48 18.71
CA LEU A 67 18.07 13.61 18.60
C LEU A 67 19.18 13.38 19.64
N GLN A 68 20.37 13.07 19.19
CA GLN A 68 21.51 12.90 20.08
C GLN A 68 21.82 14.23 20.76
N SER A 69 22.04 14.21 22.06
CA SER A 69 22.35 15.38 22.89
C SER A 69 23.78 15.91 22.70
N GLU A 70 24.51 15.39 21.72
CA GLU A 70 25.94 15.68 21.50
C GLU A 70 26.24 17.10 21.00
N ASP A 71 25.23 17.88 20.61
CA ASP A 71 25.43 19.24 20.05
C ASP A 71 25.43 20.37 21.08
N LEU A 72 25.48 20.06 22.37
CA LEU A 72 25.66 21.12 23.37
C LEU A 72 27.14 21.54 23.41
N ALA A 73 27.37 22.85 23.26
CA ALA A 73 28.74 23.38 23.38
C ALA A 73 29.35 22.89 24.71
N PRO A 74 30.47 22.17 24.66
CA PRO A 74 31.08 21.61 25.86
C PRO A 74 31.46 22.74 26.84
N PRO A 75 31.40 22.47 28.14
CA PRO A 75 31.89 23.44 29.12
C PRO A 75 33.36 23.75 28.88
N PRO A 76 33.83 24.98 29.18
CA PRO A 76 35.25 25.31 29.12
C PRO A 76 36.08 24.31 29.93
N ALA A 77 37.29 23.96 29.46
CA ALA A 77 38.13 22.98 30.14
C ALA A 77 38.44 23.34 31.62
N GLN A 78 38.36 24.62 31.96
CA GLN A 78 38.57 25.12 33.33
C GLN A 78 37.27 25.17 34.18
N ALA A 79 36.12 24.82 33.63
CA ALA A 79 34.83 24.94 34.35
C ALA A 79 34.78 24.15 35.67
N GLY A 80 35.46 23.01 35.75
CA GLY A 80 35.54 22.23 36.99
C GLY A 80 36.47 22.82 38.05
N ILE A 81 37.40 23.74 37.68
CA ILE A 81 38.37 24.35 38.58
C ILE A 81 37.88 25.71 39.12
N ILE A 82 37.04 26.41 38.35
CA ILE A 82 36.44 27.68 38.73
C ILE A 82 35.36 27.42 39.75
N LYS A 83 35.62 27.83 41.01
CA LYS A 83 34.65 27.66 42.13
C LYS A 83 34.24 29.01 42.68
N PHE A 84 33.01 29.06 43.20
CA PHE A 84 32.42 30.25 43.84
C PHE A 84 31.30 29.85 44.79
N ASP A 85 30.98 30.71 45.75
CA ASP A 85 29.80 30.52 46.64
C ASP A 85 28.52 30.80 45.85
N PHE A 86 27.68 29.79 45.67
CA PHE A 86 26.46 29.90 44.94
C PHE A 86 25.28 30.33 45.82
N THR A 87 24.62 31.43 45.45
CA THR A 87 23.53 31.99 46.21
C THR A 87 22.20 31.80 45.51
N ASP A 88 22.10 32.08 44.21
CA ASP A 88 20.85 31.96 43.47
C ASP A 88 21.08 31.77 41.94
N LEU A 89 20.07 31.23 41.29
CA LEU A 89 19.99 31.07 39.85
C LEU A 89 18.89 31.94 39.29
N VAL A 90 19.24 32.84 38.38
CA VAL A 90 18.30 33.66 37.64
C VAL A 90 18.17 33.08 36.21
N ILE A 91 16.96 32.64 35.85
CA ILE A 91 16.67 32.13 34.51
C ILE A 91 15.82 33.17 33.81
N GLU A 92 16.36 33.67 32.68
CA GLU A 92 15.72 34.71 31.87
C GLU A 92 15.37 34.18 30.49
N GLY A 93 14.39 34.77 29.82
CA GLY A 93 13.91 34.36 28.52
C GLY A 93 13.01 33.13 28.58
N GLY A 94 12.56 32.68 27.43
CA GLY A 94 11.63 31.57 27.31
C GLY A 94 10.17 31.98 27.47
N THR A 95 9.35 31.53 26.56
CA THR A 95 7.88 31.83 26.53
C THR A 95 7.03 30.57 26.62
N ILE A 96 7.66 29.39 26.51
CA ILE A 96 6.95 28.10 26.41
C ILE A 96 6.50 27.62 27.78
N TYR A 97 7.34 27.79 28.80
CA TYR A 97 7.01 27.32 30.14
C TYR A 97 6.52 28.47 31.03
N PRO A 98 5.55 28.18 31.94
CA PRO A 98 5.12 29.17 32.91
C PRO A 98 6.28 29.69 33.76
N PRO A 99 6.24 30.95 34.24
CA PRO A 99 7.20 31.46 35.19
C PRO A 99 7.33 30.53 36.42
N GLY A 100 8.55 30.25 36.80
CA GLY A 100 8.81 29.38 37.97
C GLY A 100 8.95 27.88 37.64
N THR A 101 8.75 27.44 36.39
CA THR A 101 8.92 26.01 36.02
C THR A 101 10.31 25.46 36.37
N PHE A 102 11.32 26.30 36.36
CA PHE A 102 12.70 25.95 36.70
C PHE A 102 13.15 26.55 38.05
N ALA A 103 12.21 27.03 38.92
CA ALA A 103 12.54 27.72 40.15
C ALA A 103 13.31 26.85 41.16
N ASP A 104 13.03 25.55 41.18
CA ASP A 104 13.70 24.59 42.06
C ASP A 104 15.03 24.07 41.48
N LEU A 105 15.37 24.47 40.25
CA LEU A 105 16.62 24.04 39.60
C LEU A 105 17.80 24.67 40.33
N GLY A 106 18.68 23.83 40.88
CA GLY A 106 19.81 24.28 41.68
C GLY A 106 19.49 24.66 43.15
N ALA A 107 18.24 24.46 43.63
CA ALA A 107 17.88 24.76 45.00
C ALA A 107 18.77 24.05 46.04
N GLU A 108 19.15 22.80 45.75
CA GLU A 108 20.05 22.00 46.60
C GLU A 108 21.49 22.55 46.67
N LEU A 109 21.89 23.37 45.68
CA LEU A 109 23.25 23.95 45.60
C LEU A 109 23.38 25.29 46.30
N LYS A 110 22.25 25.91 46.75
CA LYS A 110 22.26 27.21 47.39
C LYS A 110 23.06 27.19 48.72
N GLY A 111 23.94 28.16 48.88
CA GLY A 111 24.79 28.28 50.06
C GLY A 111 26.02 27.37 50.07
N GLN A 112 26.31 26.68 48.96
CA GLN A 112 27.46 25.80 48.81
C GLN A 112 28.51 26.43 47.88
N GLU A 113 29.78 26.06 48.08
CA GLU A 113 30.83 26.32 47.12
C GLU A 113 30.67 25.33 45.95
N ILE A 114 30.33 25.82 44.76
CA ILE A 114 30.13 25.00 43.57
C ILE A 114 31.12 25.34 42.45
N SER A 115 31.28 24.43 41.51
CA SER A 115 32.05 24.66 40.29
C SER A 115 31.20 25.25 39.18
N LEU A 116 31.83 25.98 38.26
CA LEU A 116 31.16 26.44 37.05
C LEU A 116 30.62 25.27 36.21
N LEU A 117 31.25 24.08 36.30
CA LEU A 117 30.75 22.86 35.64
C LEU A 117 29.33 22.51 36.04
N GLN A 118 28.99 22.62 37.34
CA GLN A 118 27.63 22.34 37.86
C GLN A 118 26.60 23.32 37.28
N ILE A 119 26.99 24.57 36.97
CA ILE A 119 26.09 25.50 36.25
C ILE A 119 25.86 25.06 34.80
N TYR A 120 26.88 24.51 34.16
CA TYR A 120 26.70 23.91 32.82
C TYR A 120 25.76 22.69 32.86
N GLU A 121 25.83 21.90 33.92
CA GLU A 121 24.89 20.78 34.11
C GLU A 121 23.44 21.28 34.25
N LEU A 122 23.20 22.35 35.00
CA LEU A 122 21.87 22.98 35.12
C LEU A 122 21.39 23.55 33.79
N ARG A 123 22.28 24.20 32.99
CA ARG A 123 22.00 24.63 31.62
C ARG A 123 21.53 23.47 30.75
N ASP A 124 22.23 22.32 30.85
CA ASP A 124 21.96 21.15 30.03
C ASP A 124 20.62 20.50 30.40
N VAL A 125 20.23 20.53 31.68
CA VAL A 125 18.89 20.09 32.12
C VAL A 125 17.79 20.92 31.44
N ILE A 126 17.92 22.25 31.42
CA ILE A 126 16.94 23.14 30.76
C ILE A 126 16.89 22.84 29.26
N THR A 127 18.05 22.75 28.59
CA THR A 127 18.12 22.48 27.14
C THR A 127 17.52 21.13 26.80
N THR A 128 17.84 20.10 27.59
CA THR A 128 17.29 18.75 27.41
C THR A 128 15.77 18.75 27.54
N ARG A 129 15.23 19.50 28.50
CA ARG A 129 13.78 19.66 28.67
C ARG A 129 13.13 20.28 27.42
N TYR A 130 13.66 21.38 26.89
CA TYR A 130 13.15 21.98 25.65
C TYR A 130 13.19 21.02 24.48
N ARG A 131 14.33 20.31 24.30
CA ARG A 131 14.50 19.35 23.20
C ARG A 131 13.57 18.14 23.32
N SER A 132 13.39 17.60 24.54
CA SER A 132 12.48 16.47 24.77
C SER A 132 11.01 16.83 24.53
N ASP A 133 10.64 18.10 24.75
CA ASP A 133 9.30 18.61 24.47
C ASP A 133 9.16 19.07 22.99
N GLY A 134 10.19 18.82 22.16
CA GLY A 134 10.16 19.01 20.71
C GLY A 134 10.71 20.34 20.20
N TYR A 135 11.26 21.21 21.04
CA TYR A 135 11.84 22.51 20.65
C TYR A 135 13.32 22.36 20.33
N ILE A 136 13.63 21.68 19.21
CA ILE A 136 14.97 21.21 18.84
C ILE A 136 16.02 22.30 18.62
N LEU A 137 15.59 23.51 18.25
CA LEU A 137 16.49 24.66 18.04
C LEU A 137 16.67 25.50 19.30
N SER A 138 15.89 25.23 20.36
CA SER A 138 15.95 26.01 21.60
C SER A 138 17.03 25.46 22.53
N GLN A 139 17.72 26.36 23.21
CA GLN A 139 18.80 26.01 24.16
C GLN A 139 18.91 27.04 25.27
N ALA A 140 19.40 26.62 26.41
CA ALA A 140 19.86 27.50 27.47
C ALA A 140 21.33 27.86 27.22
N VAL A 141 21.71 29.09 27.51
CA VAL A 141 23.10 29.58 27.39
C VAL A 141 23.49 30.31 28.65
N ILE A 142 24.77 30.26 29.01
CA ILE A 142 25.35 31.06 30.09
C ILE A 142 25.98 32.28 29.43
N PRO A 143 25.36 33.48 29.53
CA PRO A 143 25.96 34.68 28.96
C PRO A 143 27.27 35.04 29.66
N ALA A 144 28.15 35.78 28.98
CA ALA A 144 29.31 36.33 29.61
C ALA A 144 28.89 37.27 30.75
N GLN A 145 29.24 36.92 31.97
CA GLN A 145 28.81 37.65 33.19
C GLN A 145 29.89 37.67 34.26
N ARG A 146 29.78 38.63 35.19
CA ARG A 146 30.48 38.58 36.45
C ARG A 146 29.54 37.97 37.49
N ILE A 147 30.00 36.95 38.20
CA ILE A 147 29.25 36.33 39.30
C ILE A 147 29.47 37.20 40.54
N GLU A 148 28.55 38.12 40.80
CA GLU A 148 28.56 38.99 41.94
C GLU A 148 27.57 38.49 43.01
N GLY A 149 28.02 38.32 44.24
CA GLY A 149 27.16 37.81 45.32
C GLY A 149 26.70 36.37 45.12
N GLY A 150 27.34 35.58 44.29
CA GLY A 150 27.00 34.19 44.05
C GLY A 150 25.76 33.95 43.15
N VAL A 151 25.23 35.00 42.51
CA VAL A 151 24.07 34.90 41.62
C VAL A 151 24.55 34.62 40.20
N VAL A 152 24.02 33.54 39.63
CA VAL A 152 24.31 33.13 38.24
C VAL A 152 23.10 33.32 37.35
N ARG A 153 23.29 33.82 36.13
CA ARG A 153 22.23 33.98 35.14
C ARG A 153 22.39 32.94 34.05
N ILE A 154 21.29 32.26 33.73
CA ILE A 154 21.11 31.42 32.53
C ILE A 154 20.05 32.07 31.67
N GLU A 155 20.31 32.19 30.37
CA GLU A 155 19.38 32.75 29.41
C GLU A 155 18.85 31.61 28.50
N ILE A 156 17.53 31.54 28.36
CA ILE A 156 16.87 30.62 27.43
C ILE A 156 16.74 31.34 26.07
N VAL A 157 17.32 30.73 25.05
CA VAL A 157 17.25 31.19 23.67
C VAL A 157 16.31 30.25 22.91
N GLU A 158 15.08 30.71 22.67
CA GLU A 158 14.09 29.97 21.90
C GLU A 158 14.37 30.10 20.41
N GLY A 159 14.67 28.93 19.78
CA GLY A 159 15.12 28.87 18.39
C GLY A 159 13.97 28.88 17.39
N TYR A 160 14.16 29.57 16.28
CA TYR A 160 13.21 29.69 15.17
C TYR A 160 13.93 29.76 13.82
N VAL A 161 13.16 29.61 12.74
CA VAL A 161 13.67 29.80 11.37
C VAL A 161 13.32 31.22 10.90
N SER A 162 14.33 31.99 10.56
CA SER A 162 14.16 33.37 10.04
C SER A 162 14.03 33.39 8.52
N GLU A 163 14.67 32.44 7.83
CA GLU A 163 14.74 32.40 6.38
C GLU A 163 14.84 30.96 5.89
N ALA A 164 14.27 30.67 4.69
CA ALA A 164 14.41 29.41 3.99
C ALA A 164 15.09 29.61 2.63
N GLU A 165 16.23 28.96 2.44
CA GLU A 165 16.96 28.92 1.19
C GLU A 165 16.64 27.62 0.44
N ILE A 166 16.21 27.72 -0.82
CA ILE A 166 15.84 26.57 -1.65
C ILE A 166 16.83 26.47 -2.80
N THR A 167 17.42 25.28 -2.95
CA THR A 167 18.39 24.98 -4.03
C THR A 167 17.98 23.70 -4.77
N GLY A 168 18.41 23.56 -6.03
CA GLY A 168 18.08 22.40 -6.87
C GLY A 168 16.70 22.44 -7.53
N ALA A 169 15.94 23.53 -7.37
CA ALA A 169 14.63 23.74 -7.95
C ALA A 169 14.62 24.94 -8.91
N SER A 170 13.71 24.92 -9.91
CA SER A 170 13.39 26.08 -10.73
C SER A 170 12.56 27.09 -9.93
N ASP A 171 12.47 28.34 -10.39
CA ASP A 171 11.81 29.42 -9.64
C ASP A 171 10.33 29.14 -9.35
N ASP A 172 9.62 28.52 -10.27
CA ASP A 172 8.22 28.10 -10.11
C ASP A 172 8.06 27.02 -9.03
N VAL A 173 8.92 26.01 -9.04
CA VAL A 173 8.94 24.95 -8.03
C VAL A 173 9.36 25.52 -6.67
N ALA A 174 10.35 26.40 -6.63
CA ALA A 174 10.77 27.06 -5.41
C ALA A 174 9.65 27.92 -4.81
N ALA A 175 8.84 28.58 -5.63
CA ALA A 175 7.69 29.36 -5.18
C ALA A 175 6.63 28.46 -4.51
N ASP A 176 6.31 27.30 -5.10
CA ASP A 176 5.40 26.33 -4.52
C ASP A 176 5.93 25.76 -3.19
N ILE A 177 7.23 25.41 -3.13
CA ILE A 177 7.88 24.91 -1.90
C ILE A 177 7.83 25.95 -0.79
N ARG A 178 8.04 27.25 -1.09
CA ARG A 178 7.91 28.32 -0.10
C ARG A 178 6.53 28.33 0.57
N GLY A 179 5.45 28.00 -0.16
CA GLY A 179 4.12 27.86 0.40
C GLY A 179 4.07 26.80 1.53
N TYR A 180 4.70 25.66 1.34
CA TYR A 180 4.82 24.63 2.39
C TYR A 180 5.67 25.11 3.57
N LEU A 181 6.79 25.80 3.30
CA LEU A 181 7.71 26.27 4.33
C LEU A 181 7.17 27.47 5.14
N ALA A 182 6.13 28.14 4.67
CA ALA A 182 5.55 29.30 5.35
C ALA A 182 5.15 29.00 6.82
N ARG A 183 4.71 27.77 7.09
CA ARG A 183 4.36 27.33 8.44
C ARG A 183 5.56 27.23 9.38
N ILE A 184 6.71 26.77 8.87
CA ILE A 184 7.97 26.72 9.62
C ILE A 184 8.44 28.12 9.94
N LEU A 185 8.36 29.03 8.98
CA LEU A 185 8.78 30.44 9.13
C LEU A 185 7.90 31.23 10.11
N ALA A 186 6.63 30.83 10.26
CA ALA A 186 5.68 31.49 11.14
C ALA A 186 5.75 31.01 12.59
N GLU A 187 6.29 29.82 12.85
CA GLU A 187 6.28 29.20 14.20
C GLU A 187 7.50 29.64 15.02
N ARG A 188 7.26 30.21 16.18
CA ARG A 188 8.31 30.70 17.10
C ARG A 188 7.95 30.35 18.55
N PRO A 189 8.72 29.53 19.23
CA PRO A 189 9.85 28.72 18.74
C PRO A 189 9.41 27.55 17.86
N LEU A 190 10.30 27.07 16.98
CA LEU A 190 10.00 25.97 16.05
C LEU A 190 9.87 24.64 16.77
N ARG A 191 8.81 23.89 16.46
CA ARG A 191 8.62 22.49 16.90
C ARG A 191 9.16 21.52 15.85
N ALA A 192 9.80 20.46 16.34
CA ALA A 192 10.22 19.34 15.51
C ALA A 192 9.08 18.72 14.70
N SER A 193 7.88 18.61 15.30
CA SER A 193 6.70 18.05 14.64
C SER A 193 6.24 18.88 13.43
N THR A 194 6.37 20.21 13.48
CA THR A 194 6.04 21.09 12.35
C THR A 194 7.05 20.95 11.23
N LEU A 195 8.33 20.92 11.55
CA LEU A 195 9.40 20.66 10.59
C LEU A 195 9.21 19.29 9.92
N GLU A 196 9.09 18.25 10.71
CA GLU A 196 8.93 16.86 10.26
C GLU A 196 7.73 16.71 9.33
N ARG A 197 6.54 17.18 9.78
CA ARG A 197 5.33 17.13 8.95
C ARG A 197 5.51 17.85 7.63
N THR A 198 6.10 19.04 7.65
CA THR A 198 6.30 19.84 6.45
C THR A 198 7.24 19.15 5.47
N MET A 199 8.38 18.64 5.94
CA MET A 199 9.34 17.94 5.09
C MET A 199 8.74 16.66 4.51
N LEU A 200 7.97 15.90 5.29
CA LEU A 200 7.29 14.71 4.79
C LEU A 200 6.19 15.02 3.77
N LEU A 201 5.48 16.14 3.93
CA LEU A 201 4.49 16.59 2.93
C LEU A 201 5.15 17.06 1.63
N LEU A 202 6.37 17.60 1.69
CA LEU A 202 7.16 17.90 0.49
C LEU A 202 7.63 16.63 -0.22
N ASP A 203 8.09 15.62 0.53
CA ASP A 203 8.47 14.31 -0.02
C ASP A 203 7.27 13.52 -0.58
N ASP A 204 6.05 13.80 -0.11
CA ASP A 204 4.81 13.22 -0.66
C ASP A 204 4.42 13.84 -2.03
N LEU A 205 5.05 14.96 -2.45
CA LEU A 205 4.82 15.53 -3.77
C LEU A 205 5.49 14.69 -4.86
N PRO A 206 4.83 14.52 -6.01
CA PRO A 206 5.32 13.64 -7.05
C PRO A 206 6.65 14.12 -7.63
N GLY A 207 7.65 13.26 -7.60
CA GLY A 207 8.97 13.52 -8.17
C GLY A 207 9.79 14.57 -7.41
N ILE A 208 9.44 14.88 -6.18
CA ILE A 208 10.19 15.76 -5.28
C ILE A 208 10.85 14.91 -4.19
N GLY A 209 12.15 15.08 -4.00
CA GLY A 209 12.88 14.62 -2.82
C GLY A 209 13.44 15.86 -2.13
N ALA A 210 13.12 16.08 -0.85
CA ALA A 210 13.55 17.26 -0.11
C ALA A 210 14.42 16.89 1.09
N ARG A 211 15.60 17.50 1.17
CA ARG A 211 16.50 17.38 2.32
C ARG A 211 16.73 18.75 2.92
N SER A 212 16.79 18.84 4.25
CA SER A 212 16.98 20.11 4.93
C SER A 212 18.14 20.08 5.91
N VAL A 213 18.83 21.22 6.02
CA VAL A 213 19.94 21.46 6.97
C VAL A 213 19.73 22.83 7.59
N PHE A 214 19.97 22.94 8.91
CA PHE A 214 19.97 24.22 9.61
C PHE A 214 21.36 24.85 9.59
N ARG A 215 21.38 26.18 9.41
CA ARG A 215 22.56 27.02 9.58
C ARG A 215 22.23 28.18 10.50
N PRO A 216 23.13 28.59 11.41
CA PRO A 216 22.92 29.78 12.22
C PRO A 216 22.74 31.02 11.34
N ALA A 217 21.76 31.88 11.67
CA ALA A 217 21.63 33.20 11.03
C ALA A 217 22.51 34.20 11.74
N GLU A 218 23.34 34.91 10.96
CA GLU A 218 24.27 35.90 11.53
C GLU A 218 23.51 37.10 12.13
N GLY A 219 23.95 37.55 13.29
CA GLY A 219 23.44 38.76 13.95
C GLY A 219 22.05 38.64 14.58
N GLN A 220 21.40 37.49 14.53
CA GLN A 220 20.08 37.28 15.12
C GLN A 220 20.08 36.11 16.12
N ARG A 221 19.87 36.42 17.40
CA ARG A 221 19.84 35.39 18.46
C ARG A 221 18.69 34.42 18.27
N GLY A 222 18.98 33.10 18.34
CA GLY A 222 17.98 32.03 18.19
C GLY A 222 17.49 31.83 16.75
N ALA A 223 17.91 32.67 15.80
CA ALA A 223 17.51 32.52 14.40
C ALA A 223 18.38 31.50 13.68
N SER A 224 17.75 30.68 12.85
CA SER A 224 18.39 29.73 11.93
C SER A 224 17.90 29.95 10.51
N ILE A 225 18.75 29.69 9.54
CA ILE A 225 18.41 29.57 8.13
C ILE A 225 18.14 28.10 7.82
N LEU A 226 17.01 27.81 7.22
CA LEU A 226 16.67 26.46 6.75
C LEU A 226 17.08 26.30 5.28
N ALA A 227 18.19 25.62 5.02
CA ALA A 227 18.60 25.27 3.65
C ALA A 227 17.88 24.00 3.21
N VAL A 228 17.07 24.08 2.16
CA VAL A 228 16.33 22.97 1.57
C VAL A 228 16.91 22.64 0.21
N VAL A 229 17.45 21.43 0.08
CA VAL A 229 17.98 20.90 -1.18
C VAL A 229 16.92 20.00 -1.81
N VAL A 230 16.57 20.30 -3.05
CA VAL A 230 15.50 19.61 -3.78
C VAL A 230 16.09 18.79 -4.92
N ASP A 231 15.81 17.48 -4.90
CA ASP A 231 16.08 16.57 -6.00
C ASP A 231 14.78 16.35 -6.79
N ARG A 232 14.86 16.34 -8.12
CA ARG A 232 13.68 16.18 -8.98
C ARG A 232 13.79 14.94 -9.87
N THR A 233 12.74 14.13 -9.84
CA THR A 233 12.53 13.00 -10.75
C THR A 233 11.25 13.23 -11.53
N TRP A 234 11.35 13.74 -12.76
CA TRP A 234 10.17 14.07 -13.58
C TRP A 234 9.53 12.84 -14.23
N LEU A 235 10.30 11.76 -14.42
CA LEU A 235 9.84 10.50 -15.00
C LEU A 235 10.36 9.34 -14.16
N SER A 236 9.50 8.43 -13.80
CA SER A 236 9.85 7.16 -13.17
C SER A 236 9.02 6.04 -13.78
N GLY A 237 9.50 4.83 -13.73
CA GLY A 237 8.80 3.70 -14.30
C GLY A 237 9.31 2.35 -13.79
N SER A 238 8.55 1.31 -14.07
CA SER A 238 8.98 -0.05 -13.82
C SER A 238 8.43 -1.02 -14.87
N LEU A 239 9.22 -2.03 -15.16
CA LEU A 239 8.82 -3.20 -15.94
C LEU A 239 8.96 -4.42 -15.04
N SER A 240 7.91 -5.22 -14.92
CA SER A 240 7.98 -6.50 -14.24
C SER A 240 7.45 -7.63 -15.11
N ILE A 241 8.03 -8.81 -14.95
CA ILE A 241 7.60 -10.05 -15.61
C ILE A 241 7.49 -11.11 -14.52
N ASP A 242 6.37 -11.84 -14.53
CA ASP A 242 6.14 -12.96 -13.60
C ASP A 242 5.36 -14.10 -14.28
N ASN A 243 5.30 -15.24 -13.60
CA ASN A 243 4.51 -16.41 -14.03
C ASN A 243 3.35 -16.71 -13.06
N ARG A 244 2.77 -15.68 -12.44
CA ARG A 244 1.68 -15.82 -11.46
C ARG A 244 0.28 -15.74 -12.05
N GLY A 245 0.15 -15.62 -13.36
CA GLY A 245 -1.12 -15.77 -14.07
C GLY A 245 -1.63 -17.21 -14.04
N SER A 246 -2.95 -17.40 -14.22
CA SER A 246 -3.51 -18.73 -14.39
C SER A 246 -3.29 -19.24 -15.81
N LYS A 247 -3.38 -20.56 -16.01
CA LYS A 247 -3.28 -21.17 -17.33
C LYS A 247 -4.40 -20.74 -18.29
N SER A 248 -5.54 -20.31 -17.75
CA SER A 248 -6.70 -19.88 -18.53
C SER A 248 -6.59 -18.45 -19.06
N ILE A 249 -5.73 -17.61 -18.48
CA ILE A 249 -5.58 -16.20 -18.87
C ILE A 249 -4.11 -15.78 -19.05
N GLY A 250 -3.26 -16.74 -19.41
CA GLY A 250 -1.82 -16.56 -19.63
C GLY A 250 -1.00 -16.58 -18.34
N PRO A 251 -0.21 -17.65 -18.16
CA PRO A 251 0.58 -17.82 -16.92
C PRO A 251 1.70 -16.77 -16.81
N ILE A 252 2.30 -16.35 -17.93
CA ILE A 252 3.35 -15.33 -17.94
C ILE A 252 2.71 -13.98 -18.22
N GLN A 253 3.00 -13.01 -17.35
CA GLN A 253 2.47 -11.66 -17.42
C GLN A 253 3.61 -10.64 -17.39
N ALA A 254 3.46 -9.57 -18.17
CA ALA A 254 4.33 -8.41 -18.17
C ALA A 254 3.51 -7.18 -17.73
N ASP A 255 4.04 -6.44 -16.77
CA ASP A 255 3.44 -5.21 -16.21
C ASP A 255 4.42 -4.06 -16.42
N LEU A 256 4.01 -3.04 -17.12
CA LEU A 256 4.75 -1.80 -17.35
C LEU A 256 4.02 -0.66 -16.66
N SER A 257 4.73 0.10 -15.82
CA SER A 257 4.22 1.34 -15.25
C SER A 257 5.16 2.50 -15.56
N ALA A 258 4.59 3.68 -15.80
CA ALA A 258 5.29 4.93 -15.99
C ALA A 258 4.55 6.06 -15.25
N GLN A 259 5.29 6.98 -14.67
CA GLN A 259 4.76 8.13 -13.96
C GLN A 259 5.52 9.39 -14.39
N ALA A 260 4.81 10.37 -14.92
CA ALA A 260 5.33 11.69 -15.23
C ALA A 260 4.87 12.67 -14.14
N SER A 261 5.84 13.32 -13.50
CA SER A 261 5.64 14.14 -12.30
C SER A 261 6.03 15.59 -12.57
N MET A 262 5.11 16.52 -12.34
CA MET A 262 5.31 17.97 -12.51
C MET A 262 4.75 18.69 -11.30
N MET A 263 5.57 18.83 -10.26
CA MET A 263 5.23 19.45 -8.98
C MET A 263 3.94 18.89 -8.35
N ARG A 264 2.82 19.58 -8.50
CA ARG A 264 1.50 19.18 -7.95
C ARG A 264 0.73 18.22 -8.86
N HIS A 265 1.27 17.88 -10.02
CA HIS A 265 0.61 17.07 -11.03
C HIS A 265 1.35 15.76 -11.27
N GLN A 266 0.63 14.68 -11.34
CA GLN A 266 1.18 13.38 -11.72
C GLN A 266 0.26 12.70 -12.73
N LEU A 267 0.83 12.32 -13.85
CA LEU A 267 0.20 11.43 -14.83
C LEU A 267 0.79 10.03 -14.64
N SER A 268 -0.05 9.02 -14.50
CA SER A 268 0.35 7.62 -14.36
C SER A 268 -0.23 6.78 -15.49
N LEU A 269 0.60 5.94 -16.07
CA LEU A 269 0.21 4.92 -17.04
C LEU A 269 0.64 3.55 -16.53
N ARG A 270 -0.25 2.58 -16.56
CA ARG A 270 0.07 1.19 -16.30
C ARG A 270 -0.53 0.30 -17.37
N THR A 271 0.23 -0.65 -17.87
CA THR A 271 -0.26 -1.66 -18.82
C THR A 271 0.17 -3.02 -18.35
N LEU A 272 -0.73 -3.99 -18.44
CA LEU A 272 -0.46 -5.40 -18.17
C LEU A 272 -0.88 -6.22 -19.37
N ALA A 273 -0.04 -7.16 -19.76
CA ALA A 273 -0.37 -8.12 -20.82
C ALA A 273 0.09 -9.53 -20.42
N ALA A 274 -0.75 -10.50 -20.65
CA ALA A 274 -0.41 -11.91 -20.53
C ALA A 274 0.25 -12.46 -21.80
N ARG A 275 0.80 -13.66 -21.73
CA ARG A 275 1.26 -14.40 -22.92
C ARG A 275 0.42 -15.68 -23.08
N PRO A 276 -0.37 -15.77 -24.16
CA PRO A 276 -0.54 -14.80 -25.27
C PRO A 276 -1.33 -13.54 -24.86
N ALA A 277 -1.05 -12.41 -25.50
CA ALA A 277 -1.64 -11.12 -25.17
C ALA A 277 -3.17 -11.05 -25.45
N SER A 278 -3.71 -11.97 -26.22
CA SER A 278 -5.15 -12.11 -26.42
C SER A 278 -5.88 -12.56 -25.14
N GLU A 279 -5.22 -13.33 -24.27
CA GLU A 279 -5.88 -13.88 -23.06
C GLU A 279 -6.11 -12.84 -21.98
N LEU A 280 -5.22 -11.84 -21.83
CA LEU A 280 -5.41 -10.70 -20.94
C LEU A 280 -4.60 -9.49 -21.39
N ARG A 281 -5.26 -8.34 -21.46
CA ARG A 281 -4.64 -7.02 -21.61
C ARG A 281 -5.35 -6.02 -20.72
N LEU A 282 -4.59 -5.10 -20.16
CA LEU A 282 -5.13 -4.02 -19.34
C LEU A 282 -4.35 -2.73 -19.62
N GLY A 283 -5.07 -1.62 -19.70
CA GLY A 283 -4.55 -0.26 -19.68
C GLY A 283 -5.20 0.53 -18.55
N ASP A 284 -4.40 1.25 -17.77
CA ASP A 284 -4.82 2.13 -16.68
C ASP A 284 -4.12 3.49 -16.87
N LEU A 285 -4.90 4.55 -17.01
CA LEU A 285 -4.43 5.93 -17.08
C LEU A 285 -4.99 6.68 -15.90
N GLY A 286 -4.11 7.28 -15.10
CA GLY A 286 -4.48 8.05 -13.92
C GLY A 286 -3.88 9.45 -13.94
N TYR A 287 -4.57 10.38 -13.31
CA TYR A 287 -4.11 11.74 -13.08
C TYR A 287 -4.38 12.11 -11.62
N THR A 288 -3.35 12.64 -10.94
CA THR A 288 -3.45 13.11 -9.56
C THR A 288 -2.99 14.55 -9.47
N TYR A 289 -3.73 15.36 -8.71
CA TYR A 289 -3.44 16.75 -8.43
C TYR A 289 -3.41 17.02 -6.93
N TRP A 290 -2.32 17.63 -6.41
CA TRP A 290 -2.16 18.00 -5.01
C TRP A 290 -2.67 19.42 -4.76
N ILE A 291 -3.61 19.55 -3.81
CA ILE A 291 -4.26 20.81 -3.45
C ILE A 291 -3.66 21.38 -2.16
N GLY A 292 -3.30 22.66 -2.19
CA GLY A 292 -2.78 23.36 -1.01
C GLY A 292 -1.48 22.73 -0.47
N GLU A 293 -1.18 23.02 0.79
CA GLU A 293 0.07 22.61 1.46
C GLU A 293 -0.17 21.56 2.57
N GLN A 294 -1.38 20.99 2.67
CA GLN A 294 -1.74 20.02 3.69
C GLN A 294 -1.67 18.56 3.22
N GLY A 295 -1.22 18.32 1.97
CA GLY A 295 -1.08 16.99 1.40
C GLY A 295 -2.39 16.39 0.87
N THR A 296 -3.44 17.20 0.66
CA THR A 296 -4.67 16.73 0.01
C THR A 296 -4.40 16.48 -1.47
N SER A 297 -4.83 15.34 -2.00
CA SER A 297 -4.77 15.04 -3.42
C SER A 297 -6.12 14.63 -3.98
N LEU A 298 -6.38 14.99 -5.23
CA LEU A 298 -7.49 14.52 -6.04
C LEU A 298 -6.96 13.60 -7.11
N THR A 299 -7.60 12.46 -7.30
CA THR A 299 -7.22 11.47 -8.31
C THR A 299 -8.39 11.19 -9.22
N THR A 300 -8.15 11.11 -10.52
CA THR A 300 -9.10 10.58 -11.51
C THR A 300 -8.38 9.57 -12.39
N GLY A 301 -9.12 8.61 -12.95
CA GLY A 301 -8.51 7.62 -13.81
C GLY A 301 -9.52 6.80 -14.58
N VAL A 302 -9.03 6.23 -15.68
CA VAL A 302 -9.75 5.28 -16.52
C VAL A 302 -8.94 4.00 -16.64
N ARG A 303 -9.60 2.87 -16.41
CA ARG A 303 -9.04 1.55 -16.60
C ARG A 303 -9.88 0.77 -17.59
N ARG A 304 -9.22 0.06 -18.49
CA ARG A 304 -9.88 -0.84 -19.43
C ARG A 304 -9.13 -2.16 -19.50
N SER A 305 -9.85 -3.26 -19.32
CA SER A 305 -9.30 -4.61 -19.40
C SER A 305 -10.07 -5.45 -20.42
N TRP A 306 -9.32 -6.21 -21.18
CA TRP A 306 -9.82 -7.17 -22.17
C TRP A 306 -9.31 -8.54 -21.79
N SER A 307 -10.18 -9.54 -21.80
CA SER A 307 -9.75 -10.92 -21.63
C SER A 307 -10.49 -11.86 -22.58
N SER A 308 -9.76 -12.86 -23.06
CA SER A 308 -10.30 -13.97 -23.84
C SER A 308 -9.65 -15.25 -23.32
N PRO A 309 -10.29 -15.93 -22.33
CA PRO A 309 -9.69 -17.08 -21.68
C PRO A 309 -9.33 -18.20 -22.65
N GLY A 310 -8.11 -18.71 -22.50
CA GLY A 310 -7.57 -19.84 -23.25
C GLY A 310 -7.86 -21.19 -22.58
N GLY A 311 -7.03 -22.18 -22.88
CA GLY A 311 -7.12 -23.50 -22.27
C GLY A 311 -8.44 -24.21 -22.55
N ARG A 312 -9.14 -24.70 -21.52
CA ARG A 312 -10.42 -25.39 -21.63
C ARG A 312 -11.57 -24.49 -22.09
N ALA A 313 -11.47 -23.18 -21.86
CA ALA A 313 -12.50 -22.22 -22.25
C ALA A 313 -12.36 -21.76 -23.71
N LYS A 314 -11.24 -22.02 -24.37
CA LYS A 314 -10.97 -21.57 -25.74
C LYS A 314 -12.04 -21.94 -26.78
N PRO A 315 -12.66 -23.16 -26.75
CA PRO A 315 -13.70 -23.52 -27.71
C PRO A 315 -14.99 -22.69 -27.58
N LEU A 316 -15.20 -22.03 -26.44
CA LEU A 316 -16.37 -21.17 -26.19
C LEU A 316 -16.18 -19.75 -26.74
N ASP A 317 -14.95 -19.43 -27.23
CA ASP A 317 -14.60 -18.12 -27.74
C ASP A 317 -15.17 -16.97 -26.91
N ILE A 318 -14.76 -16.96 -25.61
CA ILE A 318 -15.24 -15.99 -24.65
C ILE A 318 -14.44 -14.70 -24.82
N ALA A 319 -15.14 -13.58 -24.95
CA ALA A 319 -14.56 -12.25 -24.93
C ALA A 319 -15.17 -11.41 -23.83
N SER A 320 -14.34 -10.82 -22.99
CA SER A 320 -14.80 -9.99 -21.88
C SER A 320 -14.14 -8.62 -21.92
N LEU A 321 -14.91 -7.60 -21.61
CA LEU A 321 -14.48 -6.21 -21.53
C LEU A 321 -14.96 -5.59 -20.24
N THR A 322 -14.06 -5.01 -19.45
CA THR A 322 -14.38 -4.18 -18.29
C THR A 322 -13.81 -2.79 -18.47
N THR A 323 -14.63 -1.77 -18.22
CA THR A 323 -14.22 -0.37 -18.18
C THR A 323 -14.57 0.20 -16.81
N SER A 324 -13.59 0.84 -16.16
CA SER A 324 -13.78 1.51 -14.87
C SER A 324 -13.32 2.96 -14.96
N LEU A 325 -14.17 3.88 -14.51
CA LEU A 325 -13.82 5.27 -14.27
C LEU A 325 -13.78 5.50 -12.78
N ARG A 326 -12.76 6.20 -12.29
CA ARG A 326 -12.57 6.48 -10.87
C ARG A 326 -12.30 7.96 -10.65
N ALA A 327 -12.91 8.53 -9.61
CA ALA A 327 -12.59 9.84 -9.07
C ALA A 327 -12.52 9.72 -7.55
N GLY A 328 -11.47 10.28 -6.95
CA GLY A 328 -11.27 10.14 -5.52
C GLY A 328 -10.43 11.25 -4.93
N PHE A 329 -10.33 11.26 -3.62
CA PHE A 329 -9.45 12.13 -2.86
C PHE A 329 -8.68 11.35 -1.79
N SER A 330 -7.56 11.93 -1.37
CA SER A 330 -6.77 11.44 -0.25
C SER A 330 -6.29 12.62 0.58
N HIS A 331 -6.38 12.51 1.92
CA HIS A 331 -5.92 13.54 2.86
C HIS A 331 -5.19 12.91 4.06
N PRO A 332 -3.93 13.32 4.36
CA PRO A 332 -3.22 12.87 5.54
C PRO A 332 -3.69 13.64 6.78
N LEU A 333 -4.52 13.00 7.61
CA LEU A 333 -4.96 13.54 8.91
C LEU A 333 -3.78 13.70 9.87
N MET A 334 -2.91 12.69 9.89
CA MET A 334 -1.64 12.69 10.64
C MET A 334 -0.51 12.33 9.70
N ARG A 335 0.63 12.99 9.82
CA ARG A 335 1.82 12.71 9.01
C ARG A 335 3.07 12.97 9.84
N SER A 336 3.72 11.92 10.30
CA SER A 336 5.02 11.93 10.97
C SER A 336 5.82 10.69 10.55
N ARG A 337 7.06 10.58 10.95
CA ARG A 337 7.88 9.38 10.68
C ARG A 337 7.39 8.16 11.44
N SER A 338 6.91 8.36 12.66
CA SER A 338 6.42 7.28 13.51
C SER A 338 4.99 6.88 13.23
N GLN A 339 4.18 7.75 12.62
CA GLN A 339 2.79 7.45 12.31
C GLN A 339 2.22 8.32 11.19
N SER A 340 1.35 7.72 10.40
CA SER A 340 0.60 8.38 9.34
C SER A 340 -0.83 7.86 9.31
N LEU A 341 -1.81 8.74 9.49
CA LEU A 341 -3.24 8.42 9.35
C LEU A 341 -3.76 9.13 8.11
N ARG A 342 -4.29 8.37 7.17
CA ARG A 342 -4.79 8.85 5.88
C ARG A 342 -6.27 8.55 5.71
N LEU A 343 -7.02 9.56 5.33
CA LEU A 343 -8.43 9.45 4.91
C LEU A 343 -8.49 9.41 3.39
N THR A 344 -9.29 8.50 2.83
CA THR A 344 -9.57 8.40 1.39
C THR A 344 -11.06 8.37 1.13
N GLY A 345 -11.45 8.82 -0.06
CA GLY A 345 -12.80 8.66 -0.57
C GLY A 345 -12.76 8.50 -2.08
N ASP A 346 -13.52 7.55 -2.61
CA ASP A 346 -13.51 7.22 -4.04
C ASP A 346 -14.93 6.99 -4.54
N PHE A 347 -15.20 7.42 -5.76
CA PHE A 347 -16.36 7.06 -6.54
C PHE A 347 -15.92 6.32 -7.80
N THR A 348 -16.43 5.10 -7.99
CA THR A 348 -16.08 4.23 -9.12
C THR A 348 -17.33 3.89 -9.93
N LEU A 349 -17.24 4.10 -11.24
CA LEU A 349 -18.18 3.59 -12.23
C LEU A 349 -17.50 2.40 -12.91
N ARG A 350 -18.09 1.22 -12.84
CA ARG A 350 -17.58 0.00 -13.49
C ARG A 350 -18.65 -0.61 -14.35
N ASP A 351 -18.33 -0.81 -15.63
CA ASP A 351 -19.15 -1.52 -16.59
C ASP A 351 -18.37 -2.71 -17.14
N SER A 352 -18.93 -3.90 -17.02
CA SER A 352 -18.34 -5.14 -17.51
C SER A 352 -19.32 -5.93 -18.36
N GLY A 353 -18.82 -6.60 -19.38
CA GLY A 353 -19.63 -7.47 -20.23
C GLY A 353 -18.79 -8.62 -20.76
N THR A 354 -19.42 -9.77 -20.89
CA THR A 354 -18.84 -10.99 -21.43
C THR A 354 -19.73 -11.54 -22.53
N ASP A 355 -19.12 -11.86 -23.66
CA ASP A 355 -19.75 -12.48 -24.81
C ASP A 355 -19.22 -13.91 -25.01
N LEU A 356 -20.10 -14.81 -25.48
CA LEU A 356 -19.77 -16.14 -25.96
C LEU A 356 -19.77 -16.14 -27.48
N PHE A 357 -18.87 -16.93 -28.08
CA PHE A 357 -18.73 -17.06 -29.52
C PHE A 357 -18.49 -15.70 -30.22
N ASP A 358 -17.65 -14.86 -29.60
CA ASP A 358 -17.28 -13.55 -30.13
C ASP A 358 -16.73 -13.66 -31.55
N GLY A 359 -17.19 -12.78 -32.45
CA GLY A 359 -16.83 -12.83 -33.84
C GLY A 359 -17.57 -13.87 -34.69
N LEU A 360 -18.44 -14.70 -34.15
CA LEU A 360 -19.29 -15.63 -34.87
C LEU A 360 -20.72 -15.09 -35.04
N PRO A 361 -21.49 -15.54 -36.04
CA PRO A 361 -22.91 -15.17 -36.16
C PRO A 361 -23.78 -15.57 -34.98
N THR A 362 -23.27 -16.47 -34.13
CA THR A 362 -23.93 -16.98 -32.91
C THR A 362 -23.48 -16.27 -31.67
N ASN A 363 -22.80 -15.12 -31.78
CA ASN A 363 -22.40 -14.30 -30.62
C ASN A 363 -23.59 -14.04 -29.70
N GLN A 364 -23.41 -14.35 -28.42
CA GLN A 364 -24.42 -14.17 -27.37
C GLN A 364 -23.82 -13.46 -26.17
N ARG A 365 -24.48 -12.39 -25.69
CA ARG A 365 -24.15 -11.77 -24.41
C ARG A 365 -24.41 -12.77 -23.28
N LEU A 366 -23.32 -13.17 -22.59
CA LEU A 366 -23.38 -14.06 -21.44
C LEU A 366 -23.79 -13.29 -20.17
N ASN A 367 -23.09 -12.18 -19.90
CA ASN A 367 -23.40 -11.33 -18.76
C ASN A 367 -23.05 -9.86 -19.04
N GLN A 368 -23.68 -8.99 -18.22
CA GLN A 368 -23.42 -7.56 -18.22
C GLN A 368 -23.74 -7.00 -16.84
N ASP A 369 -22.72 -6.41 -16.19
CA ASP A 369 -22.85 -5.72 -14.91
C ASP A 369 -22.45 -4.24 -15.04
N SER A 370 -23.23 -3.39 -14.40
CA SER A 370 -22.94 -1.95 -14.27
C SER A 370 -23.03 -1.58 -12.79
N LEU A 371 -21.89 -1.26 -12.19
CA LEU A 371 -21.74 -0.91 -10.78
C LEU A 371 -21.33 0.55 -10.59
N ARG A 372 -21.89 1.16 -9.55
CA ARG A 372 -21.60 2.52 -9.10
C ARG A 372 -21.31 2.46 -7.61
N ILE A 373 -20.06 2.69 -7.24
CA ILE A 373 -19.58 2.39 -5.89
C ILE A 373 -18.99 3.65 -5.29
N LEU A 374 -19.52 4.04 -4.13
CA LEU A 374 -18.92 5.07 -3.28
C LEU A 374 -18.19 4.38 -2.14
N SER A 375 -16.92 4.73 -1.92
CA SER A 375 -16.13 4.18 -0.82
C SER A 375 -15.43 5.25 -0.01
N GLY A 376 -15.26 4.98 1.28
CA GLY A 376 -14.48 5.80 2.20
C GLY A 376 -13.58 4.91 3.04
N GLY A 377 -12.33 5.32 3.22
CA GLY A 377 -11.31 4.50 3.89
C GLY A 377 -10.43 5.29 4.84
N LEU A 378 -9.93 4.59 5.85
CA LEU A 378 -8.89 5.03 6.74
C LEU A 378 -7.72 4.04 6.66
N SER A 379 -6.51 4.56 6.57
CA SER A 379 -5.28 3.77 6.64
C SER A 379 -4.37 4.38 7.70
N TRP A 380 -3.98 3.58 8.70
CA TRP A 380 -3.10 3.98 9.78
C TRP A 380 -1.82 3.17 9.73
N ASP A 381 -0.71 3.83 9.43
CA ASP A 381 0.65 3.31 9.43
C ASP A 381 1.37 3.84 10.68
N PHE A 382 1.90 2.96 11.53
CA PHE A 382 2.55 3.38 12.76
C PHE A 382 3.63 2.40 13.23
N ALA A 383 4.69 2.96 13.83
CA ALA A 383 5.69 2.20 14.57
C ALA A 383 5.24 2.07 16.04
N ASP A 384 5.40 0.88 16.61
CA ASP A 384 5.05 0.64 18.01
C ASP A 384 6.28 0.52 18.92
N ARG A 385 6.02 0.49 20.23
CA ARG A 385 7.07 0.40 21.26
C ARG A 385 7.81 -0.95 21.30
N TRP A 386 7.31 -1.96 20.58
CA TRP A 386 7.92 -3.29 20.51
C TRP A 386 8.81 -3.46 19.26
N GLY A 387 9.15 -2.34 18.60
CA GLY A 387 10.00 -2.31 17.42
C GLY A 387 9.34 -2.84 16.16
N GLY A 388 8.01 -2.93 16.13
CA GLY A 388 7.24 -3.30 14.95
C GLY A 388 6.72 -2.09 14.19
N SER A 389 6.63 -2.22 12.87
CA SER A 389 5.94 -1.30 11.98
C SER A 389 4.62 -1.93 11.54
N ASN A 390 3.52 -1.20 11.65
CA ASN A 390 2.16 -1.71 11.47
C ASN A 390 1.39 -0.87 10.45
N VAL A 391 0.55 -1.50 9.64
CA VAL A 391 -0.48 -0.83 8.83
C VAL A 391 -1.82 -1.47 9.11
N LEU A 392 -2.79 -0.65 9.46
CA LEU A 392 -4.20 -1.03 9.60
C LEU A 392 -5.01 -0.26 8.58
N GLY A 393 -5.88 -0.94 7.85
CA GLY A 393 -6.78 -0.33 6.88
C GLY A 393 -8.23 -0.75 7.13
N ALA A 394 -9.15 0.18 6.96
CA ALA A 394 -10.58 -0.08 6.96
C ALA A 394 -11.23 0.74 5.83
N THR A 395 -11.99 0.07 4.95
CA THR A 395 -12.71 0.71 3.85
C THR A 395 -14.16 0.25 3.86
N VAL A 396 -15.07 1.20 3.93
CA VAL A 396 -16.51 0.96 3.75
C VAL A 396 -16.88 1.34 2.33
N ALA A 397 -17.57 0.48 1.62
CA ALA A 397 -18.07 0.71 0.28
C ALA A 397 -19.60 0.55 0.22
N ARG A 398 -20.24 1.41 -0.54
CA ARG A 398 -21.68 1.39 -0.83
C ARG A 398 -21.90 1.28 -2.32
N GLY A 399 -22.57 0.23 -2.75
CA GLY A 399 -23.13 0.15 -4.10
C GLY A 399 -24.38 1.02 -4.21
N LEU A 400 -24.51 1.74 -5.34
CA LEU A 400 -25.56 2.73 -5.55
C LEU A 400 -26.35 2.40 -6.83
N ASP A 401 -27.68 2.52 -6.76
CA ASP A 401 -28.56 2.44 -7.93
C ASP A 401 -28.73 3.82 -8.61
N VAL A 402 -27.64 4.32 -9.19
CA VAL A 402 -27.59 5.59 -9.91
C VAL A 402 -26.87 5.42 -11.25
N LEU A 403 -26.95 6.40 -12.14
CA LEU A 403 -26.18 6.47 -13.40
C LEU A 403 -26.24 5.17 -14.22
N ASN A 404 -27.44 4.61 -14.41
CA ASN A 404 -27.68 3.37 -15.15
C ASN A 404 -26.98 2.14 -14.55
N ALA A 405 -26.91 2.03 -13.23
CA ALA A 405 -26.53 0.79 -12.57
C ALA A 405 -27.44 -0.37 -12.96
N SER A 406 -26.91 -1.58 -12.97
CA SER A 406 -27.70 -2.80 -13.23
C SER A 406 -28.89 -2.88 -12.29
N LYS A 407 -30.07 -3.27 -12.81
CA LYS A 407 -31.30 -3.33 -12.00
C LYS A 407 -31.47 -4.71 -11.34
N PRO A 408 -32.16 -4.79 -10.19
CA PRO A 408 -32.53 -6.06 -9.61
C PRO A 408 -33.28 -6.95 -10.63
N HIS A 409 -32.96 -8.24 -10.65
CA HIS A 409 -33.58 -9.23 -11.56
C HIS A 409 -33.28 -9.05 -13.07
N GLN A 410 -32.32 -8.20 -13.44
CA GLN A 410 -31.89 -8.12 -14.83
C GLN A 410 -31.28 -9.46 -15.30
N PRO A 411 -31.62 -10.00 -16.48
CA PRO A 411 -31.32 -11.40 -16.83
C PRO A 411 -29.84 -11.70 -17.08
N LEU A 412 -29.01 -10.69 -17.37
CA LEU A 412 -27.62 -10.88 -17.78
C LEU A 412 -26.62 -10.52 -16.68
N ARG A 413 -26.99 -10.57 -15.39
CA ARG A 413 -26.03 -10.33 -14.30
C ARG A 413 -25.09 -11.53 -14.13
N THR A 414 -23.86 -11.27 -13.69
CA THR A 414 -22.87 -12.31 -13.38
C THR A 414 -23.37 -13.28 -12.32
N ARG A 415 -24.19 -12.79 -11.36
CA ARG A 415 -24.91 -13.61 -10.35
C ARG A 415 -26.36 -13.20 -10.28
N ARG A 416 -27.26 -14.19 -10.30
CA ARG A 416 -28.73 -13.94 -10.26
C ARG A 416 -29.17 -13.29 -8.96
N ASP A 417 -28.59 -13.71 -7.84
CA ASP A 417 -28.84 -13.22 -6.49
C ASP A 417 -28.00 -11.99 -6.11
N GLY A 418 -26.97 -11.66 -6.91
CA GLY A 418 -26.08 -10.54 -6.64
C GLY A 418 -26.80 -9.20 -6.69
N GLU A 419 -26.52 -8.30 -5.76
CA GLU A 419 -27.16 -7.00 -5.63
C GLU A 419 -26.19 -5.86 -5.96
N VAL A 420 -26.71 -4.77 -6.55
CA VAL A 420 -25.94 -3.56 -6.84
C VAL A 420 -25.93 -2.60 -5.67
N GLU A 421 -26.97 -2.65 -4.84
CA GLU A 421 -27.08 -1.88 -3.61
C GLU A 421 -26.64 -2.74 -2.43
N PHE A 422 -25.40 -2.56 -1.99
CA PHE A 422 -24.81 -3.32 -0.89
C PHE A 422 -24.00 -2.38 0.02
N TRP A 423 -23.76 -2.80 1.25
CA TRP A 423 -22.67 -2.32 2.09
C TRP A 423 -21.58 -3.38 2.18
N LYS A 424 -20.34 -2.93 2.06
CA LYS A 424 -19.17 -3.79 2.14
C LYS A 424 -18.10 -3.14 3.03
N LEU A 425 -17.53 -3.92 3.95
CA LEU A 425 -16.43 -3.54 4.80
C LEU A 425 -15.21 -4.39 4.45
N ASN A 426 -14.13 -3.75 4.05
CA ASN A 426 -12.82 -4.37 3.86
C ASN A 426 -11.88 -3.94 4.99
N LEU A 427 -11.22 -4.90 5.60
CA LEU A 427 -10.23 -4.71 6.65
C LEU A 427 -8.88 -5.27 6.19
N THR A 428 -7.81 -4.56 6.44
CA THR A 428 -6.44 -4.99 6.16
C THR A 428 -5.55 -4.74 7.37
N ALA A 429 -4.62 -5.63 7.62
CA ALA A 429 -3.63 -5.46 8.66
C ALA A 429 -2.30 -6.06 8.20
N GLN A 430 -1.20 -5.37 8.43
CA GLN A 430 0.15 -5.91 8.27
C GLN A 430 1.04 -5.43 9.41
N ARG A 431 1.90 -6.33 9.87
CA ARG A 431 2.95 -6.07 10.86
C ARG A 431 4.26 -6.63 10.38
N ASP A 432 5.29 -5.79 10.39
CA ASP A 432 6.68 -6.17 10.15
C ASP A 432 7.49 -5.93 11.42
N MET A 433 8.26 -6.92 11.87
CA MET A 433 9.09 -6.79 13.06
C MET A 433 10.34 -7.67 12.99
N ALA A 434 11.42 -7.22 13.63
CA ALA A 434 12.57 -8.06 13.89
C ALA A 434 12.25 -8.99 15.07
N VAL A 435 12.54 -10.28 14.93
CA VAL A 435 12.32 -11.31 15.97
C VAL A 435 13.63 -11.92 16.48
N GLY A 436 14.77 -11.48 15.94
CA GLY A 436 16.10 -11.91 16.30
C GLY A 436 17.14 -11.23 15.42
N ASP A 437 18.40 -11.51 15.63
CA ASP A 437 19.50 -10.97 14.83
C ASP A 437 19.39 -11.43 13.38
N GLY A 438 19.09 -10.47 12.48
CA GLY A 438 18.91 -10.72 11.05
C GLY A 438 17.66 -11.51 10.68
N LEU A 439 16.74 -11.76 11.63
CA LEU A 439 15.50 -12.49 11.41
C LEU A 439 14.29 -11.55 11.50
N PHE A 440 13.45 -11.55 10.48
CA PHE A 440 12.28 -10.67 10.36
C PHE A 440 11.01 -11.49 10.19
N LEU A 441 9.95 -11.08 10.87
CA LEU A 441 8.63 -11.67 10.75
C LEU A 441 7.68 -10.63 10.14
N THR A 442 6.98 -11.03 9.07
CA THR A 442 5.85 -10.31 8.49
C THR A 442 4.57 -11.08 8.75
N LEU A 443 3.58 -10.45 9.35
CA LEU A 443 2.22 -10.95 9.49
C LEU A 443 1.29 -10.08 8.68
N ALA A 444 0.40 -10.69 7.88
CA ALA A 444 -0.60 -10.00 7.10
C ALA A 444 -1.96 -10.66 7.24
N ALA A 445 -3.02 -9.87 7.25
CA ALA A 445 -4.40 -10.33 7.30
C ALA A 445 -5.31 -9.41 6.47
N GLU A 446 -6.32 -9.99 5.85
CA GLU A 446 -7.40 -9.28 5.16
C GLU A 446 -8.74 -9.93 5.50
N ALA A 447 -9.82 -9.14 5.49
CA ALA A 447 -11.18 -9.62 5.63
C ALA A 447 -12.15 -8.75 4.84
N GLN A 448 -13.17 -9.36 4.27
CA GLN A 448 -14.33 -8.71 3.66
C GLN A 448 -15.62 -9.19 4.30
N LEU A 449 -16.49 -8.25 4.65
CA LEU A 449 -17.84 -8.49 5.11
C LEU A 449 -18.82 -7.74 4.19
N ALA A 450 -19.91 -8.38 3.80
CA ALA A 450 -20.96 -7.78 2.99
C ALA A 450 -22.32 -8.04 3.63
N ASP A 451 -23.27 -7.11 3.49
CA ASP A 451 -24.63 -7.21 4.03
C ASP A 451 -25.60 -7.93 3.07
N ARG A 452 -25.16 -8.19 1.83
CA ARG A 452 -25.95 -8.80 0.75
C ARG A 452 -25.08 -9.61 -0.19
N PRO A 453 -25.68 -10.50 -1.01
CA PRO A 453 -24.98 -11.15 -2.11
C PRO A 453 -24.42 -10.11 -3.09
N LEU A 454 -23.16 -10.26 -3.49
CA LEU A 454 -22.46 -9.34 -4.38
C LEU A 454 -22.45 -9.84 -5.82
N LEU A 455 -22.28 -8.94 -6.78
CA LEU A 455 -21.90 -9.32 -8.14
C LEU A 455 -20.44 -9.82 -8.16
N SER A 456 -20.11 -10.70 -9.12
CA SER A 456 -18.81 -11.42 -9.13
C SER A 456 -17.59 -10.52 -9.00
N SER A 457 -17.61 -9.30 -9.56
CA SER A 457 -16.49 -8.36 -9.48
C SER A 457 -16.27 -7.75 -8.09
N GLU A 458 -17.22 -7.92 -7.16
CA GLU A 458 -17.13 -7.39 -5.79
C GLU A 458 -16.95 -8.49 -4.73
N GLU A 459 -17.00 -9.78 -5.12
CA GLU A 459 -16.70 -10.89 -4.22
C GLU A 459 -15.25 -10.82 -3.72
N TYR A 460 -15.02 -11.31 -2.51
CA TYR A 460 -13.69 -11.53 -1.98
C TYR A 460 -13.06 -12.78 -2.60
N GLY A 461 -11.80 -12.69 -3.02
CA GLY A 461 -11.07 -13.78 -3.64
C GLY A 461 -9.82 -14.17 -2.86
N VAL A 462 -9.58 -15.47 -2.71
CA VAL A 462 -8.33 -16.00 -2.15
C VAL A 462 -7.63 -16.88 -3.18
N GLY A 463 -6.33 -16.70 -3.29
CA GLY A 463 -5.42 -17.26 -4.28
C GLY A 463 -4.61 -16.17 -4.95
N GLY A 464 -3.35 -16.45 -5.32
CA GLY A 464 -2.48 -15.53 -6.02
C GLY A 464 -1.31 -15.00 -5.18
N LYS A 465 -0.83 -13.81 -5.49
CA LYS A 465 0.45 -13.29 -4.98
C LYS A 465 0.41 -12.94 -3.48
N THR A 466 -0.70 -12.46 -2.97
CA THR A 466 -0.81 -11.94 -1.60
C THR A 466 -1.16 -13.02 -0.59
N PHE A 467 -2.23 -13.75 -0.84
CA PHE A 467 -2.70 -14.86 -0.01
C PHE A 467 -3.01 -16.06 -0.90
N GLY A 468 -2.77 -17.28 -0.40
CA GLY A 468 -2.93 -18.48 -1.20
C GLY A 468 -1.87 -18.59 -2.29
N GLN A 469 -0.59 -18.35 -1.96
CA GLN A 469 0.49 -18.23 -2.95
C GLN A 469 0.78 -19.52 -3.74
N GLY A 470 0.28 -20.66 -3.28
CA GLY A 470 0.31 -21.93 -4.01
C GLY A 470 -0.80 -22.05 -5.07
N PHE A 471 -1.76 -21.12 -5.11
CA PHE A 471 -2.95 -21.19 -5.97
C PHE A 471 -2.95 -20.09 -7.03
N ASP A 472 -3.80 -20.25 -8.05
CA ASP A 472 -4.06 -19.20 -9.03
C ASP A 472 -4.86 -18.05 -8.41
N PRO A 473 -4.79 -16.83 -8.97
CA PRO A 473 -5.54 -15.70 -8.45
C PRO A 473 -7.04 -16.01 -8.32
N SER A 474 -7.62 -15.65 -7.16
CA SER A 474 -9.06 -15.83 -6.87
C SER A 474 -9.56 -17.25 -7.12
N THR A 475 -8.80 -18.26 -6.68
CA THR A 475 -9.15 -19.68 -6.82
C THR A 475 -10.46 -20.01 -6.09
N ILE A 476 -10.69 -19.41 -4.93
CA ILE A 476 -11.97 -19.42 -4.23
C ILE A 476 -12.50 -18.01 -4.08
N THR A 477 -13.82 -17.84 -4.18
CA THR A 477 -14.48 -16.54 -4.11
C THR A 477 -15.76 -16.63 -3.27
N GLY A 478 -16.20 -15.50 -2.72
CA GLY A 478 -17.43 -15.40 -1.97
C GLY A 478 -17.76 -13.96 -1.58
N ASP A 479 -18.97 -13.71 -1.13
CA ASP A 479 -19.41 -12.39 -0.69
C ASP A 479 -18.60 -11.91 0.51
N GLN A 480 -18.20 -12.84 1.35
CA GLN A 480 -17.44 -12.64 2.57
C GLN A 480 -16.24 -13.56 2.59
N GLY A 481 -15.21 -13.16 3.32
CA GLY A 481 -14.01 -13.98 3.46
C GLY A 481 -12.94 -13.33 4.33
N TRP A 482 -11.91 -14.11 4.59
CA TRP A 482 -10.69 -13.66 5.26
C TRP A 482 -9.48 -14.42 4.74
N ALA A 483 -8.32 -13.82 4.89
CA ALA A 483 -7.05 -14.49 4.64
C ALA A 483 -5.98 -13.98 5.62
N VAL A 484 -5.05 -14.86 5.97
CA VAL A 484 -3.89 -14.55 6.82
C VAL A 484 -2.63 -15.15 6.22
N ARG A 485 -1.49 -14.49 6.45
CA ARG A 485 -0.16 -14.95 6.05
C ARG A 485 0.86 -14.61 7.11
N GLY A 486 1.74 -15.57 7.39
CA GLY A 486 2.98 -15.36 8.12
C GLY A 486 4.17 -15.64 7.22
N GLU A 487 5.17 -14.76 7.25
CA GLU A 487 6.43 -14.92 6.53
C GLU A 487 7.60 -14.65 7.47
N LEU A 488 8.52 -15.60 7.55
CA LEU A 488 9.78 -15.45 8.25
C LEU A 488 10.90 -15.29 7.23
N SER A 489 11.70 -14.26 7.34
CA SER A 489 12.76 -13.94 6.38
C SER A 489 14.07 -13.60 7.07
N THR A 490 15.17 -13.89 6.39
CA THR A 490 16.53 -13.59 6.86
C THR A 490 17.38 -13.07 5.71
N LEU A 491 18.27 -12.17 6.04
CA LEU A 491 19.22 -11.61 5.11
C LEU A 491 20.38 -12.58 4.90
N LEU A 492 20.56 -13.06 3.66
CA LEU A 492 21.59 -14.03 3.30
C LEU A 492 22.88 -13.35 2.82
N LEU A 493 22.73 -12.19 2.16
CA LEU A 493 23.85 -11.41 1.62
C LEU A 493 23.44 -9.92 1.64
N THR A 494 24.33 -9.06 2.18
CA THR A 494 24.14 -7.60 2.25
C THR A 494 25.10 -6.82 1.37
N GLU A 495 26.22 -7.41 1.00
CA GLU A 495 27.30 -6.75 0.27
C GLU A 495 27.76 -7.67 -0.85
N GLY A 496 27.67 -7.21 -2.07
CA GLY A 496 28.08 -7.92 -3.27
C GLY A 496 28.37 -6.94 -4.40
N PRO A 497 28.93 -7.41 -5.53
CA PRO A 497 29.10 -6.56 -6.71
C PRO A 497 27.77 -5.90 -7.10
N GLY A 498 27.74 -4.56 -7.20
CA GLY A 498 26.57 -3.79 -7.57
C GLY A 498 25.49 -3.72 -6.46
N ASP A 499 25.88 -3.65 -5.18
CA ASP A 499 24.98 -3.56 -4.02
C ASP A 499 23.93 -4.69 -4.02
N LEU A 500 24.35 -5.90 -4.36
CA LEU A 500 23.48 -7.07 -4.37
C LEU A 500 23.07 -7.44 -2.94
N SER A 501 21.77 -7.44 -2.69
CA SER A 501 21.19 -7.99 -1.46
C SER A 501 20.37 -9.24 -1.76
N LEU A 502 20.49 -10.28 -0.93
CA LEU A 502 19.71 -11.51 -1.02
C LEU A 502 19.03 -11.78 0.31
N THR A 503 17.74 -12.12 0.26
CA THR A 503 16.92 -12.48 1.42
C THR A 503 16.29 -13.84 1.16
N GLY A 504 16.49 -14.80 2.07
CA GLY A 504 15.75 -16.03 2.11
C GLY A 504 14.47 -15.88 2.91
N PHE A 505 13.40 -16.56 2.54
CA PHE A 505 12.15 -16.53 3.29
C PHE A 505 11.40 -17.86 3.26
N GLY A 506 10.60 -18.09 4.31
CA GLY A 506 9.60 -19.14 4.38
C GLY A 506 8.25 -18.54 4.76
N PHE A 507 7.16 -19.06 4.21
CA PHE A 507 5.83 -18.54 4.47
C PHE A 507 4.78 -19.64 4.62
N GLY A 508 3.69 -19.28 5.31
CA GLY A 508 2.45 -20.04 5.34
C GLY A 508 1.27 -19.07 5.23
N ASP A 509 0.24 -19.48 4.48
CA ASP A 509 -0.99 -18.72 4.33
C ASP A 509 -2.23 -19.61 4.39
N LEU A 510 -3.33 -19.01 4.85
CA LEU A 510 -4.65 -19.62 4.96
C LEU A 510 -5.69 -18.59 4.55
N GLY A 511 -6.79 -19.04 3.94
CA GLY A 511 -7.92 -18.18 3.66
C GLY A 511 -9.20 -18.97 3.42
N ALA A 512 -10.31 -18.27 3.60
CA ALA A 512 -11.64 -18.84 3.42
C ALA A 512 -12.61 -17.81 2.87
N THR A 513 -13.60 -18.28 2.12
CA THR A 513 -14.68 -17.48 1.56
C THR A 513 -16.01 -18.17 1.77
N TRP A 514 -17.11 -17.42 1.87
CA TRP A 514 -18.47 -17.92 1.92
C TRP A 514 -19.47 -16.92 1.36
N ASN A 515 -20.60 -17.42 0.88
CA ASN A 515 -21.67 -16.59 0.35
C ASN A 515 -22.64 -16.15 1.44
N TYR A 516 -23.29 -15.00 1.27
CA TYR A 516 -24.25 -14.42 2.21
C TYR A 516 -25.42 -15.36 2.51
N ASN A 517 -26.00 -15.97 1.45
CA ASN A 517 -27.05 -16.98 1.56
C ASN A 517 -26.54 -18.28 0.94
N PRO A 518 -25.78 -19.11 1.67
CA PRO A 518 -25.20 -20.30 1.09
C PRO A 518 -26.28 -21.31 0.75
N THR A 519 -26.36 -21.74 -0.52
CA THR A 519 -27.00 -22.98 -0.86
C THR A 519 -26.17 -24.15 -0.29
N PRO A 520 -26.74 -25.35 -0.05
CA PRO A 520 -25.96 -26.45 0.53
C PRO A 520 -24.67 -26.83 -0.23
N ARG A 521 -24.57 -26.43 -1.50
CA ARG A 521 -23.37 -26.64 -2.34
C ARG A 521 -22.40 -25.44 -2.39
N ALA A 522 -22.80 -24.25 -1.95
CA ALA A 522 -22.03 -23.01 -1.99
C ALA A 522 -21.61 -22.56 -0.58
N GLY A 523 -21.34 -23.53 0.29
CA GLY A 523 -20.92 -23.28 1.66
C GLY A 523 -19.50 -22.68 1.76
N TRP A 524 -18.95 -22.75 2.94
CA TRP A 524 -17.59 -22.37 3.27
C TRP A 524 -16.56 -23.08 2.37
N GLN A 525 -15.72 -22.29 1.71
CA GLN A 525 -14.55 -22.77 0.96
C GLN A 525 -13.29 -22.27 1.66
N SER A 526 -12.25 -23.07 1.72
CA SER A 526 -10.99 -22.68 2.31
C SER A 526 -9.81 -23.26 1.53
N LEU A 527 -8.71 -22.56 1.57
CA LEU A 527 -7.43 -23.01 1.03
C LEU A 527 -6.28 -22.57 1.93
N GLY A 528 -5.15 -23.28 1.79
CA GLY A 528 -3.91 -22.92 2.46
C GLY A 528 -2.73 -23.32 1.62
N SER A 529 -1.65 -22.58 1.73
CA SER A 529 -0.37 -22.91 1.11
C SER A 529 0.80 -22.62 2.03
N ALA A 530 1.92 -23.26 1.74
CA ALA A 530 3.19 -23.01 2.41
C ALA A 530 4.31 -23.06 1.38
N GLY A 531 5.40 -22.38 1.65
CA GLY A 531 6.52 -22.35 0.71
C GLY A 531 7.76 -21.67 1.26
N ILE A 532 8.78 -21.70 0.43
CA ILE A 532 10.06 -21.04 0.67
C ILE A 532 10.48 -20.28 -0.58
N GLY A 533 11.37 -19.33 -0.43
CA GLY A 533 11.88 -18.61 -1.58
C GLY A 533 13.10 -17.76 -1.25
N ILE A 534 13.62 -17.16 -2.31
CA ILE A 534 14.66 -16.15 -2.24
C ILE A 534 14.18 -14.91 -2.98
N ARG A 535 14.55 -13.75 -2.48
CA ARG A 535 14.38 -12.45 -3.17
C ARG A 535 15.69 -11.69 -3.13
N GLY A 536 15.95 -10.96 -4.20
CA GLY A 536 17.16 -10.15 -4.29
C GLY A 536 16.88 -8.82 -4.97
N SER A 537 17.75 -7.85 -4.68
CA SER A 537 17.81 -6.57 -5.37
C SER A 537 19.25 -6.21 -5.70
N MET A 538 19.45 -5.51 -6.80
CA MET A 538 20.74 -5.08 -7.29
C MET A 538 20.64 -3.63 -7.81
N LEU A 539 21.59 -2.76 -7.41
CA LEU A 539 21.69 -1.35 -7.83
C LEU A 539 20.40 -0.53 -7.61
N SER A 540 19.55 -0.92 -6.65
CA SER A 540 18.19 -0.36 -6.45
C SER A 540 17.28 -0.40 -7.69
N ALA A 541 17.82 -0.69 -8.88
CA ALA A 541 17.13 -0.69 -10.16
C ALA A 541 16.54 -2.04 -10.55
N ALA A 542 17.17 -3.14 -10.17
CA ALA A 542 16.71 -4.49 -10.50
C ALA A 542 16.32 -5.27 -9.24
N SER A 543 15.23 -6.01 -9.31
CA SER A 543 14.82 -6.93 -8.24
C SER A 543 14.19 -8.19 -8.81
N GLY A 544 14.31 -9.29 -8.08
CA GLY A 544 13.74 -10.56 -8.49
C GLY A 544 13.40 -11.46 -7.31
N SER A 545 12.53 -12.42 -7.53
CA SER A 545 12.22 -13.46 -6.55
C SER A 545 11.97 -14.80 -7.22
N LEU A 546 12.36 -15.86 -6.54
CA LEU A 546 11.96 -17.23 -6.83
C LEU A 546 11.24 -17.79 -5.61
N THR A 547 10.07 -18.38 -5.83
CA THR A 547 9.22 -18.91 -4.75
C THR A 547 8.79 -20.32 -5.12
N LEU A 548 9.07 -21.27 -4.26
CA LEU A 548 8.57 -22.64 -4.34
C LEU A 548 7.43 -22.77 -3.34
N ALA A 549 6.20 -22.95 -3.83
CA ALA A 549 4.99 -23.00 -3.03
C ALA A 549 4.27 -24.35 -3.19
N LYS A 550 3.67 -24.85 -2.11
CA LYS A 550 2.88 -26.06 -2.08
C LYS A 550 1.45 -25.76 -1.65
N PRO A 551 0.43 -26.05 -2.48
CA PRO A 551 -0.96 -26.08 -2.05
C PRO A 551 -1.16 -27.15 -0.96
N LEU A 552 -1.86 -26.81 0.11
CA LEU A 552 -2.20 -27.72 1.22
C LEU A 552 -3.63 -28.27 1.12
N ALA A 553 -4.44 -27.67 0.25
CA ALA A 553 -5.83 -28.06 -0.05
C ALA A 553 -6.00 -28.36 -1.55
N ASP A 554 -7.10 -29.02 -1.91
CA ASP A 554 -7.48 -29.22 -3.30
C ASP A 554 -8.01 -27.90 -3.89
N GLY A 555 -8.02 -27.80 -5.24
CA GLY A 555 -8.47 -26.60 -5.95
C GLY A 555 -7.40 -25.89 -6.80
N ALA A 556 -6.13 -26.22 -6.60
CA ALA A 556 -5.07 -25.80 -7.53
C ALA A 556 -5.17 -26.59 -8.85
N GLU A 557 -4.87 -25.96 -9.98
CA GLU A 557 -4.88 -26.62 -11.29
C GLU A 557 -4.01 -27.88 -11.40
N ASN A 558 -2.90 -27.95 -10.64
CA ASN A 558 -1.98 -29.08 -10.57
C ASN A 558 -2.19 -29.92 -9.30
N GLY A 559 -3.37 -29.88 -8.68
CA GLY A 559 -3.61 -30.56 -7.42
C GLY A 559 -2.75 -29.99 -6.29
N ARG A 560 -2.07 -30.87 -5.53
CA ARG A 560 -1.20 -30.48 -4.40
C ARG A 560 0.30 -30.50 -4.75
N ASP A 561 0.65 -30.45 -6.03
CA ASP A 561 2.05 -30.45 -6.46
C ASP A 561 2.75 -29.12 -6.19
N TRP A 562 4.06 -29.20 -6.05
CA TRP A 562 4.90 -28.03 -5.89
C TRP A 562 4.83 -27.14 -7.13
N ARG A 563 4.74 -25.82 -6.91
CA ARG A 563 4.70 -24.82 -7.96
C ARG A 563 5.87 -23.85 -7.79
N LEU A 564 6.59 -23.61 -8.87
CA LEU A 564 7.68 -22.64 -8.93
C LEU A 564 7.17 -21.33 -9.55
N PHE A 565 7.31 -20.25 -8.79
CA PHE A 565 7.01 -18.91 -9.24
C PHE A 565 8.27 -18.06 -9.34
N PHE A 566 8.32 -17.19 -10.34
CA PHE A 566 9.33 -16.16 -10.44
C PHE A 566 8.69 -14.79 -10.65
N THR A 567 9.40 -13.76 -10.21
CA THR A 567 9.12 -12.36 -10.55
C THR A 567 10.46 -11.68 -10.81
N PHE A 568 10.52 -10.90 -11.86
CA PHE A 568 11.66 -10.04 -12.17
C PHE A 568 11.14 -8.63 -12.44
N SER A 569 11.80 -7.60 -11.89
CA SER A 569 11.40 -6.21 -12.03
C SER A 569 12.59 -5.31 -12.24
N LEU A 570 12.46 -4.38 -13.17
CA LEU A 570 13.38 -3.27 -13.41
C LEU A 570 12.68 -1.96 -13.04
N ARG A 571 13.42 -1.03 -12.46
CA ARG A 571 12.97 0.32 -12.11
C ARG A 571 13.90 1.35 -12.72
N TYR A 572 13.31 2.45 -13.14
CA TYR A 572 14.00 3.61 -13.68
C TYR A 572 13.53 4.87 -12.95
#